data_ffb6f26058bdfbffff7b22d4992a5413
#
_entry.id   ffb6f26058bdfbffff7b22d4992a5413
#
_cell.length_a   1.000
_cell.length_b   1.000
_cell.length_c   1.000
_cell.angle_alpha   90.00
_cell.angle_beta   90.00
_cell.angle_gamma   90.00
#
_symmetry.space_group_name_H-M   'P 1'
#
loop_
_entity.id
_entity.type
_entity.pdbx_description
1 polymer ?
#
loop_
_entity_poly.entity_id
_entity_poly.type
_entity_poly.pdbx_seq_one_letter_code
_entity_poly.pdbx_strand_id
1 'polypeptide(L)'
;MEADPALAERLAALDDRLRALESVLVAFSGGADSAFLLAATLRALGPDHVAAATAVSPSLPEVERAAAADFAAGLGARHVFVDTHEMDRAGYRANAGDRCYFCKAELLDVVGPVAERLGLAHVATGTNADDAIAGFRPGIRAAHERGAVTPLRDAELTKAQVRAASRQWGLVTADKPAAACLSSRIAYGISITPHRLARVEAAEAGLRTALADAGLAVRDLRVRDLGDIARVEVDAAHAATLAARPDLLGSITGFDRVEVDPRGFRSGSMNELLS
;
A
#
# COMPACT_ATOMS: atom_id res chain seq x y z
N MET A 1 0.51 3.00 30.76
CA MET A 1 -0.19 2.17 29.75
C MET A 1 0.38 0.78 29.91
N GLU A 2 -0.42 -0.13 30.47
CA GLU A 2 -0.01 -1.52 30.66
C GLU A 2 0.29 -2.15 29.31
N ALA A 3 1.41 -2.85 29.22
CA ALA A 3 1.78 -3.55 27.98
C ALA A 3 0.76 -4.68 27.77
N ASP A 4 0.15 -4.74 26.60
CA ASP A 4 -0.73 -5.85 26.20
C ASP A 4 0.11 -7.15 26.18
N PRO A 5 -0.12 -8.11 27.11
CA PRO A 5 0.70 -9.32 27.20
C PRO A 5 0.65 -10.14 25.89
N ALA A 6 -0.49 -10.15 25.21
CA ALA A 6 -0.64 -10.86 23.94
C ALA A 6 0.20 -10.21 22.84
N LEU A 7 0.34 -8.89 22.83
CA LEU A 7 1.22 -8.20 21.89
C LEU A 7 2.69 -8.54 22.15
N ALA A 8 3.12 -8.56 23.43
CA ALA A 8 4.49 -8.89 23.78
C ALA A 8 4.88 -10.31 23.35
N GLU A 9 3.99 -11.29 23.56
CA GLU A 9 4.19 -12.68 23.15
C GLU A 9 4.32 -12.79 21.61
N ARG A 10 3.44 -12.13 20.86
CA ARG A 10 3.48 -12.14 19.38
C ARG A 10 4.70 -11.43 18.82
N LEU A 11 5.18 -10.37 19.48
CA LEU A 11 6.43 -9.70 19.08
C LEU A 11 7.65 -10.59 19.34
N ALA A 12 7.68 -11.36 20.43
CA ALA A 12 8.73 -12.34 20.69
C ALA A 12 8.69 -13.46 19.61
N ALA A 13 7.51 -13.99 19.32
CA ALA A 13 7.35 -14.99 18.25
C ALA A 13 7.77 -14.45 16.87
N LEU A 14 7.53 -13.17 16.58
CA LEU A 14 8.00 -12.51 15.35
C LEU A 14 9.54 -12.45 15.33
N ASP A 15 10.17 -12.04 16.43
CA ASP A 15 11.63 -11.94 16.54
C ASP A 15 12.30 -13.30 16.30
N ASP A 16 11.80 -14.36 16.93
CA ASP A 16 12.30 -15.73 16.73
C ASP A 16 12.18 -16.19 15.27
N ARG A 17 11.02 -15.92 14.65
CA ARG A 17 10.80 -16.26 13.22
C ARG A 17 11.74 -15.49 12.30
N LEU A 18 11.94 -14.19 12.55
CA LEU A 18 12.83 -13.37 11.75
C LEU A 18 14.28 -13.85 11.89
N ARG A 19 14.75 -14.17 13.09
CA ARG A 19 16.09 -14.71 13.34
C ARG A 19 16.34 -16.03 12.58
N ALA A 20 15.32 -16.88 12.49
CA ALA A 20 15.40 -18.15 11.79
C ALA A 20 15.54 -17.99 10.25
N LEU A 21 15.25 -16.81 9.69
CA LEU A 21 15.41 -16.53 8.25
C LEU A 21 16.84 -16.12 7.88
N GLU A 22 17.68 -15.76 8.84
CA GLU A 22 19.09 -15.35 8.66
C GLU A 22 19.29 -14.09 7.80
N SER A 23 18.65 -13.97 6.65
CA SER A 23 18.74 -12.79 5.77
C SER A 23 17.48 -12.60 4.93
N VAL A 24 17.02 -11.34 4.77
CA VAL A 24 15.70 -11.04 4.22
C VAL A 24 15.69 -9.81 3.33
N LEU A 25 15.10 -9.93 2.14
CA LEU A 25 14.63 -8.80 1.34
C LEU A 25 13.15 -8.54 1.66
N VAL A 26 12.84 -7.40 2.23
CA VAL A 26 11.46 -6.99 2.50
C VAL A 26 10.86 -6.33 1.25
N ALA A 27 9.77 -6.89 0.70
CA ALA A 27 8.97 -6.24 -0.32
C ALA A 27 8.22 -5.05 0.32
N PHE A 28 8.80 -3.86 0.19
CA PHE A 28 8.46 -2.68 0.95
C PHE A 28 7.59 -1.71 0.13
N SER A 29 6.35 -1.52 0.53
CA SER A 29 5.40 -0.61 -0.14
C SER A 29 5.29 0.76 0.52
N GLY A 30 6.01 1.02 1.62
CA GLY A 30 5.84 2.23 2.42
C GLY A 30 4.54 2.28 3.24
N GLY A 31 3.70 1.25 3.21
CA GLY A 31 2.52 1.11 4.06
C GLY A 31 2.85 0.63 5.47
N ALA A 32 1.94 0.81 6.43
CA ALA A 32 2.18 0.53 7.85
C ALA A 32 2.72 -0.89 8.13
N ASP A 33 2.14 -1.91 7.50
CA ASP A 33 2.52 -3.31 7.76
C ASP A 33 3.92 -3.62 7.21
N SER A 34 4.25 -3.19 5.99
CA SER A 34 5.58 -3.40 5.41
C SER A 34 6.66 -2.56 6.08
N ALA A 35 6.31 -1.37 6.57
CA ALA A 35 7.20 -0.51 7.34
C ALA A 35 7.53 -1.12 8.71
N PHE A 36 6.52 -1.65 9.39
CA PHE A 36 6.72 -2.38 10.65
C PHE A 36 7.57 -3.64 10.43
N LEU A 37 7.28 -4.42 9.38
CA LEU A 37 8.07 -5.61 9.05
C LEU A 37 9.54 -5.23 8.81
N LEU A 38 9.82 -4.18 8.02
CA LEU A 38 11.18 -3.72 7.77
C LEU A 38 11.90 -3.35 9.08
N ALA A 39 11.25 -2.56 9.93
CA ALA A 39 11.82 -2.17 11.21
C ALA A 39 12.06 -3.37 12.13
N ALA A 40 11.14 -4.34 12.18
CA ALA A 40 11.28 -5.57 12.97
C ALA A 40 12.42 -6.44 12.45
N THR A 41 12.52 -6.58 11.12
CA THR A 41 13.59 -7.39 10.50
C THR A 41 14.97 -6.77 10.76
N LEU A 42 15.11 -5.45 10.64
CA LEU A 42 16.36 -4.76 10.98
C LEU A 42 16.76 -4.93 12.45
N ARG A 43 15.80 -4.91 13.37
CA ARG A 43 16.05 -5.13 14.79
C ARG A 43 16.50 -6.56 15.09
N ALA A 44 15.90 -7.54 14.40
CA ALA A 44 16.21 -8.96 14.64
C ALA A 44 17.54 -9.40 14.01
N LEU A 45 17.86 -8.93 12.79
CA LEU A 45 18.95 -9.43 11.96
C LEU A 45 20.12 -8.45 11.79
N GLY A 46 19.90 -7.16 12.05
CA GLY A 46 20.86 -6.12 11.75
C GLY A 46 20.88 -5.70 10.25
N PRO A 47 21.50 -4.55 9.95
CA PRO A 47 21.42 -3.93 8.61
C PRO A 47 22.14 -4.74 7.52
N ASP A 48 23.15 -5.54 7.84
CA ASP A 48 23.93 -6.29 6.86
C ASP A 48 23.14 -7.47 6.26
N HIS A 49 22.12 -7.95 6.98
CA HIS A 49 21.30 -9.10 6.59
C HIS A 49 19.91 -8.70 6.07
N VAL A 50 19.66 -7.39 5.88
CA VAL A 50 18.35 -6.89 5.50
C VAL A 50 18.44 -5.86 4.38
N ALA A 51 17.57 -5.99 3.40
CA ALA A 51 17.32 -4.94 2.43
C ALA A 51 15.81 -4.74 2.24
N ALA A 52 15.43 -3.55 1.79
CA ALA A 52 14.09 -3.25 1.34
C ALA A 52 14.07 -3.08 -0.18
N ALA A 53 13.02 -3.57 -0.84
CA ALA A 53 12.79 -3.34 -2.27
C ALA A 53 11.40 -2.75 -2.49
N THR A 54 11.34 -1.59 -3.16
CA THR A 54 10.08 -0.95 -3.54
C THR A 54 9.92 -1.03 -5.06
N ALA A 55 8.79 -1.61 -5.49
CA ALA A 55 8.40 -1.64 -6.89
C ALA A 55 8.05 -0.24 -7.39
N VAL A 56 8.57 0.12 -8.55
CA VAL A 56 8.27 1.38 -9.25
C VAL A 56 7.55 1.04 -10.55
N SER A 57 6.38 1.61 -10.71
CA SER A 57 5.58 1.50 -11.93
C SER A 57 4.62 2.70 -12.00
N PRO A 58 3.91 2.90 -13.09
CA PRO A 58 2.88 3.95 -13.20
C PRO A 58 1.76 3.85 -12.16
N SER A 59 1.65 2.72 -11.43
CA SER A 59 0.65 2.54 -10.38
C SER A 59 1.09 3.02 -8.99
N LEU A 60 2.37 3.35 -8.80
CA LEU A 60 2.91 3.90 -7.54
C LEU A 60 2.84 5.43 -7.58
N PRO A 61 2.08 6.09 -6.68
CA PRO A 61 2.11 7.54 -6.57
C PRO A 61 3.51 8.06 -6.25
N GLU A 62 3.94 9.16 -6.86
CA GLU A 62 5.29 9.73 -6.63
C GLU A 62 5.49 10.12 -5.16
N VAL A 63 4.44 10.64 -4.50
CA VAL A 63 4.51 10.96 -3.05
C VAL A 63 4.78 9.73 -2.18
N GLU A 64 4.32 8.56 -2.58
CA GLU A 64 4.57 7.31 -1.85
C GLU A 64 5.99 6.81 -2.09
N ARG A 65 6.55 7.03 -3.28
CA ARG A 65 7.94 6.70 -3.61
C ARG A 65 8.92 7.48 -2.74
N ALA A 66 8.75 8.81 -2.65
CA ALA A 66 9.59 9.66 -1.81
C ALA A 66 9.47 9.26 -0.32
N ALA A 67 8.24 9.08 0.18
CA ALA A 67 8.00 8.68 1.57
C ALA A 67 8.61 7.30 1.91
N ALA A 68 8.63 6.36 0.96
CA ALA A 68 9.29 5.06 1.14
C ALA A 68 10.81 5.22 1.26
N ALA A 69 11.43 6.05 0.41
CA ALA A 69 12.86 6.33 0.47
C ALA A 69 13.26 6.93 1.82
N ASP A 70 12.54 7.98 2.24
CA ASP A 70 12.81 8.70 3.49
C ASP A 70 12.66 7.78 4.71
N PHE A 71 11.63 6.94 4.72
CA PHE A 71 11.41 5.98 5.81
C PHE A 71 12.55 4.96 5.90
N ALA A 72 12.93 4.35 4.78
CA ALA A 72 14.01 3.36 4.74
C ALA A 72 15.36 3.99 5.14
N ALA A 73 15.66 5.21 4.67
CA ALA A 73 16.85 5.96 5.05
C ALA A 73 16.86 6.29 6.55
N GLY A 74 15.71 6.69 7.11
CA GLY A 74 15.55 6.96 8.55
C GLY A 74 15.80 5.75 9.44
N LEU A 75 15.60 4.53 8.92
CA LEU A 75 15.93 3.28 9.62
C LEU A 75 17.38 2.80 9.37
N GLY A 76 18.14 3.46 8.49
CA GLY A 76 19.44 2.98 8.04
C GLY A 76 19.37 1.70 7.19
N ALA A 77 18.22 1.43 6.57
CA ALA A 77 18.02 0.25 5.76
C ALA A 77 18.65 0.39 4.37
N ARG A 78 19.30 -0.67 3.86
CA ARG A 78 19.63 -0.77 2.45
C ARG A 78 18.32 -0.82 1.64
N HIS A 79 18.07 0.17 0.78
CA HIS A 79 16.85 0.27 0.01
C HIS A 79 17.13 0.32 -1.48
N VAL A 80 16.41 -0.46 -2.26
CA VAL A 80 16.49 -0.47 -3.72
C VAL A 80 15.11 -0.23 -4.33
N PHE A 81 15.08 0.55 -5.39
CA PHE A 81 13.93 0.65 -6.27
C PHE A 81 14.07 -0.35 -7.41
N VAL A 82 12.99 -1.02 -7.75
CA VAL A 82 12.94 -2.00 -8.83
C VAL A 82 11.80 -1.66 -9.78
N ASP A 83 12.10 -1.55 -11.06
CA ASP A 83 11.07 -1.33 -12.06
C ASP A 83 10.25 -2.61 -12.24
N THR A 84 8.93 -2.47 -12.27
CA THR A 84 7.99 -3.56 -12.49
C THR A 84 7.09 -3.27 -13.70
N HIS A 85 6.76 -4.31 -14.44
CA HIS A 85 6.07 -4.23 -15.72
C HIS A 85 4.70 -4.94 -15.68
N GLU A 86 3.96 -4.79 -14.56
CA GLU A 86 2.62 -5.37 -14.42
C GLU A 86 1.66 -4.92 -15.53
N MET A 87 1.93 -3.75 -16.14
CA MET A 87 1.18 -3.25 -17.30
C MET A 87 1.30 -4.16 -18.54
N ASP A 88 2.34 -4.99 -18.64
CA ASP A 88 2.50 -5.93 -19.75
C ASP A 88 1.66 -7.20 -19.54
N ARG A 89 1.16 -7.43 -18.32
CA ARG A 89 0.30 -8.57 -18.00
C ARG A 89 -1.16 -8.27 -18.36
N ALA A 90 -1.71 -9.04 -19.29
CA ALA A 90 -3.08 -8.84 -19.78
C ALA A 90 -4.11 -8.89 -18.63
N GLY A 91 -3.96 -9.80 -17.65
CA GLY A 91 -4.86 -9.91 -16.51
C GLY A 91 -4.80 -8.70 -15.58
N TYR A 92 -3.65 -8.02 -15.47
CA TYR A 92 -3.56 -6.77 -14.75
C TYR A 92 -4.32 -5.64 -15.48
N ARG A 93 -4.09 -5.48 -16.80
CA ARG A 93 -4.78 -4.45 -17.59
C ARG A 93 -6.29 -4.64 -17.64
N ALA A 94 -6.74 -5.88 -17.65
CA ALA A 94 -8.18 -6.20 -17.67
C ALA A 94 -8.91 -5.68 -16.42
N ASN A 95 -8.20 -5.43 -15.32
CA ASN A 95 -8.73 -4.88 -14.09
C ASN A 95 -9.95 -5.65 -13.56
N ALA A 96 -9.87 -6.97 -13.62
CA ALA A 96 -10.84 -7.87 -12.98
C ALA A 96 -10.55 -8.00 -11.47
N GLY A 97 -11.37 -8.72 -10.74
CA GLY A 97 -11.23 -8.90 -9.31
C GLY A 97 -9.91 -9.52 -8.85
N ASP A 98 -9.18 -10.18 -9.76
CA ASP A 98 -7.88 -10.82 -9.52
C ASP A 98 -6.66 -9.97 -9.90
N ARG A 99 -6.84 -8.70 -10.29
CA ARG A 99 -5.74 -7.77 -10.65
C ARG A 99 -4.56 -7.83 -9.67
N CYS A 100 -4.84 -7.87 -8.36
CA CYS A 100 -3.81 -7.91 -7.32
C CYS A 100 -2.93 -9.17 -7.38
N TYR A 101 -3.42 -10.27 -7.96
CA TYR A 101 -2.60 -11.44 -8.22
C TYR A 101 -1.48 -11.12 -9.20
N PHE A 102 -1.82 -10.52 -10.35
CA PHE A 102 -0.84 -10.18 -11.39
C PHE A 102 0.19 -9.15 -10.93
N CYS A 103 -0.26 -8.14 -10.17
CA CYS A 103 0.64 -7.15 -9.57
C CYS A 103 1.62 -7.78 -8.58
N LYS A 104 1.12 -8.61 -7.65
CA LYS A 104 1.99 -9.27 -6.66
C LYS A 104 2.91 -10.30 -7.31
N ALA A 105 2.43 -11.00 -8.33
CA ALA A 105 3.22 -11.94 -9.12
C ALA A 105 4.41 -11.23 -9.78
N GLU A 106 4.14 -10.13 -10.48
CA GLU A 106 5.19 -9.32 -11.11
C GLU A 106 6.22 -8.82 -10.11
N LEU A 107 5.76 -8.22 -8.99
CA LEU A 107 6.64 -7.77 -7.93
C LEU A 107 7.62 -8.88 -7.50
N LEU A 108 7.10 -10.08 -7.22
CA LEU A 108 7.91 -11.17 -6.68
C LEU A 108 8.83 -11.80 -7.74
N ASP A 109 8.39 -11.85 -9.00
CA ASP A 109 9.20 -12.28 -10.13
C ASP A 109 10.42 -11.36 -10.33
N VAL A 110 10.28 -10.06 -10.00
CA VAL A 110 11.38 -9.07 -10.10
C VAL A 110 12.24 -9.05 -8.84
N VAL A 111 11.66 -9.09 -7.64
CA VAL A 111 12.45 -8.95 -6.39
C VAL A 111 13.19 -10.24 -6.01
N GLY A 112 12.76 -11.42 -6.44
CA GLY A 112 13.46 -12.68 -6.21
C GLY A 112 14.92 -12.64 -6.71
N PRO A 113 15.17 -12.37 -8.00
CA PRO A 113 16.52 -12.19 -8.52
C PRO A 113 17.32 -11.05 -7.86
N VAL A 114 16.64 -10.02 -7.35
CA VAL A 114 17.31 -8.96 -6.56
C VAL A 114 17.80 -9.50 -5.23
N ALA A 115 16.99 -10.28 -4.51
CA ALA A 115 17.40 -10.93 -3.27
C ALA A 115 18.63 -11.82 -3.49
N GLU A 116 18.62 -12.65 -4.52
CA GLU A 116 19.77 -13.51 -4.91
C GLU A 116 21.04 -12.70 -5.15
N ARG A 117 20.97 -11.62 -5.95
CA ARG A 117 22.13 -10.75 -6.22
C ARG A 117 22.66 -10.05 -4.96
N LEU A 118 21.79 -9.81 -3.97
CA LEU A 118 22.15 -9.20 -2.70
C LEU A 118 22.64 -10.25 -1.67
N GLY A 119 22.61 -11.54 -2.00
CA GLY A 119 22.95 -12.62 -1.08
C GLY A 119 21.94 -12.83 0.04
N LEU A 120 20.68 -12.45 -0.19
CA LEU A 120 19.58 -12.57 0.80
C LEU A 120 18.77 -13.83 0.50
N ALA A 121 18.57 -14.66 1.53
CA ALA A 121 17.97 -15.99 1.37
C ALA A 121 16.45 -15.95 1.15
N HIS A 122 15.76 -14.95 1.67
CA HIS A 122 14.31 -14.91 1.68
C HIS A 122 13.75 -13.57 1.18
N VAL A 123 12.56 -13.63 0.55
CA VAL A 123 11.73 -12.44 0.27
C VAL A 123 10.54 -12.45 1.23
N ALA A 124 10.36 -11.38 1.99
CA ALA A 124 9.26 -11.25 2.95
C ALA A 124 8.24 -10.19 2.52
N THR A 125 6.96 -10.45 2.82
CA THR A 125 5.86 -9.49 2.59
C THR A 125 5.17 -9.13 3.89
N GLY A 126 4.64 -7.89 3.98
CA GLY A 126 3.92 -7.37 5.15
C GLY A 126 2.49 -7.89 5.30
N THR A 127 2.20 -9.12 4.85
CA THR A 127 0.92 -9.78 5.07
C THR A 127 0.74 -10.06 6.56
N ASN A 128 -0.35 -9.56 7.17
CA ASN A 128 -0.68 -9.74 8.59
C ASN A 128 -1.77 -10.82 8.80
N ALA A 129 -2.13 -11.10 10.06
CA ALA A 129 -3.12 -12.13 10.39
C ALA A 129 -4.53 -11.81 9.85
N ASP A 130 -4.96 -10.55 9.87
CA ASP A 130 -6.28 -10.15 9.38
C ASP A 130 -6.41 -10.35 7.86
N ASP A 131 -5.31 -10.20 7.12
CA ASP A 131 -5.31 -10.45 5.68
C ASP A 131 -5.59 -11.92 5.33
N ALA A 132 -5.20 -12.86 6.20
CA ALA A 132 -5.46 -14.29 5.99
C ALA A 132 -6.93 -14.65 6.14
N ILE A 133 -7.69 -13.91 6.96
CA ILE A 133 -9.10 -14.15 7.26
C ILE A 133 -10.03 -13.40 6.30
N ALA A 134 -9.54 -12.36 5.63
CA ALA A 134 -10.32 -11.41 4.84
C ALA A 134 -10.90 -11.95 3.51
N GLY A 135 -11.07 -13.25 3.33
CA GLY A 135 -11.69 -13.86 2.16
C GLY A 135 -10.79 -13.84 0.90
N PHE A 136 -11.36 -13.50 -0.26
CA PHE A 136 -10.65 -13.53 -1.54
C PHE A 136 -9.51 -12.50 -1.62
N ARG A 137 -8.27 -12.98 -1.48
CA ARG A 137 -7.03 -12.20 -1.51
C ARG A 137 -6.06 -12.73 -2.56
N PRO A 138 -6.27 -12.44 -3.84
CA PRO A 138 -5.47 -13.01 -4.93
C PRO A 138 -3.97 -12.71 -4.81
N GLY A 139 -3.59 -11.57 -4.25
CA GLY A 139 -2.18 -11.23 -4.01
C GLY A 139 -1.48 -12.13 -2.99
N ILE A 140 -2.20 -12.65 -1.98
CA ILE A 140 -1.62 -13.60 -1.01
C ILE A 140 -1.33 -14.93 -1.69
N ARG A 141 -2.22 -15.40 -2.56
CA ARG A 141 -1.99 -16.60 -3.37
C ARG A 141 -0.74 -16.46 -4.23
N ALA A 142 -0.59 -15.33 -4.93
CA ALA A 142 0.58 -15.06 -5.74
C ALA A 142 1.89 -15.07 -4.91
N ALA A 143 1.85 -14.54 -3.68
CA ALA A 143 2.98 -14.55 -2.76
C ALA A 143 3.37 -15.96 -2.32
N HIS A 144 2.39 -16.78 -1.95
CA HIS A 144 2.60 -18.17 -1.56
C HIS A 144 3.19 -19.01 -2.71
N GLU A 145 2.63 -18.88 -3.92
CA GLU A 145 3.12 -19.60 -5.12
C GLU A 145 4.57 -19.27 -5.47
N ARG A 146 5.10 -18.13 -5.01
CA ARG A 146 6.49 -17.67 -5.24
C ARG A 146 7.39 -17.80 -4.03
N GLY A 147 6.96 -18.53 -3.02
CA GLY A 147 7.76 -18.81 -1.82
C GLY A 147 8.06 -17.58 -0.95
N ALA A 148 7.30 -16.50 -1.09
CA ALA A 148 7.47 -15.35 -0.22
C ALA A 148 7.00 -15.66 1.20
N VAL A 149 7.84 -15.34 2.20
CA VAL A 149 7.51 -15.54 3.61
C VAL A 149 6.65 -14.41 4.16
N THR A 150 5.84 -14.73 5.18
CA THR A 150 4.85 -13.80 5.77
C THR A 150 4.99 -13.74 7.30
N PRO A 151 6.12 -13.21 7.83
CA PRO A 151 6.43 -13.32 9.25
C PRO A 151 5.37 -12.73 10.18
N LEU A 152 4.71 -11.62 9.78
CA LEU A 152 3.65 -11.01 10.60
C LEU A 152 2.42 -11.92 10.72
N ARG A 153 2.01 -12.54 9.62
CA ARG A 153 0.90 -13.51 9.62
C ARG A 153 1.26 -14.73 10.47
N ASP A 154 2.47 -15.22 10.28
CA ASP A 154 2.93 -16.46 10.92
C ASP A 154 3.16 -16.26 12.42
N ALA A 155 3.41 -15.02 12.88
CA ALA A 155 3.41 -14.61 14.29
C ALA A 155 2.00 -14.15 14.77
N GLU A 156 0.95 -14.36 13.98
CA GLU A 156 -0.45 -14.00 14.29
C GLU A 156 -0.67 -12.53 14.65
N LEU A 157 0.19 -11.62 14.18
CA LEU A 157 0.04 -10.19 14.40
C LEU A 157 -1.11 -9.63 13.57
N THR A 158 -2.12 -9.10 14.26
CA THR A 158 -3.22 -8.37 13.65
C THR A 158 -2.78 -6.98 13.23
N LYS A 159 -3.54 -6.35 12.32
CA LYS A 159 -3.28 -4.97 11.88
C LYS A 159 -3.32 -3.97 13.04
N ALA A 160 -4.21 -4.17 14.01
CA ALA A 160 -4.30 -3.34 15.21
C ALA A 160 -3.02 -3.46 16.05
N GLN A 161 -2.49 -4.66 16.22
CA GLN A 161 -1.26 -4.92 16.95
C GLN A 161 -0.02 -4.42 16.21
N VAL A 162 0.06 -4.58 14.90
CA VAL A 162 1.11 -3.97 14.07
C VAL A 162 1.15 -2.45 14.28
N ARG A 163 0.00 -1.77 14.26
CA ARG A 163 -0.07 -0.33 14.51
C ARG A 163 0.28 0.04 15.94
N ALA A 164 -0.14 -0.76 16.94
CA ALA A 164 0.21 -0.53 18.33
C ALA A 164 1.72 -0.65 18.55
N ALA A 165 2.35 -1.70 18.03
CA ALA A 165 3.80 -1.88 18.08
C ALA A 165 4.54 -0.77 17.31
N SER A 166 4.04 -0.35 16.16
CA SER A 166 4.60 0.77 15.37
C SER A 166 4.62 2.07 16.20
N ARG A 167 3.53 2.37 16.95
CA ARG A 167 3.50 3.54 17.85
C ARG A 167 4.49 3.40 19.01
N GLN A 168 4.59 2.22 19.63
CA GLN A 168 5.57 1.96 20.69
C GLN A 168 7.01 2.16 20.19
N TRP A 169 7.27 1.86 18.91
CA TRP A 169 8.59 2.02 18.31
C TRP A 169 8.82 3.39 17.68
N GLY A 170 7.83 4.29 17.73
CA GLY A 170 7.93 5.65 17.18
C GLY A 170 7.96 5.68 15.67
N LEU A 171 7.42 4.67 14.99
CA LEU A 171 7.39 4.63 13.53
C LEU A 171 6.36 5.64 12.99
N VAL A 172 6.77 6.55 12.12
CA VAL A 172 5.91 7.58 11.51
C VAL A 172 4.76 7.01 10.68
N THR A 173 4.85 5.74 10.30
CA THR A 173 3.83 5.03 9.51
C THR A 173 2.73 4.38 10.36
N ALA A 174 2.80 4.47 11.71
CA ALA A 174 1.87 3.82 12.63
C ALA A 174 0.40 4.14 12.33
N ASP A 175 0.12 5.41 12.06
CA ASP A 175 -1.23 5.91 11.77
C ASP A 175 -1.45 6.26 10.28
N LYS A 176 -0.49 5.87 9.41
CA LYS A 176 -0.61 6.10 7.97
C LYS A 176 -1.88 5.43 7.43
N PRO A 177 -2.72 6.15 6.67
CA PRO A 177 -3.84 5.55 5.96
C PRO A 177 -3.36 4.45 4.99
N ALA A 178 -4.26 3.54 4.63
CA ALA A 178 -3.91 2.51 3.65
C ALA A 178 -3.48 3.15 2.33
N ALA A 179 -2.19 3.05 2.01
CA ALA A 179 -1.60 3.51 0.75
C ALA A 179 -1.91 2.47 -0.33
N ALA A 180 -3.09 2.60 -0.95
CA ALA A 180 -3.45 1.75 -2.08
C ALA A 180 -2.85 2.33 -3.37
N CYS A 181 -2.46 1.45 -4.33
CA CYS A 181 -1.94 1.84 -5.64
C CYS A 181 -2.98 2.65 -6.45
N LEU A 182 -2.53 3.46 -7.40
CA LEU A 182 -3.42 4.25 -8.28
C LEU A 182 -4.43 3.37 -9.03
N SER A 183 -4.05 2.15 -9.39
CA SER A 183 -4.94 1.20 -10.05
C SER A 183 -6.21 0.87 -9.25
N SER A 184 -6.15 0.99 -7.92
CA SER A 184 -7.32 0.78 -7.06
C SER A 184 -8.37 1.89 -7.19
N ARG A 185 -8.03 3.00 -7.86
CA ARG A 185 -8.96 4.10 -8.15
C ARG A 185 -9.80 3.83 -9.40
N ILE A 186 -9.31 2.97 -10.29
CA ILE A 186 -9.99 2.67 -11.56
C ILE A 186 -11.04 1.59 -11.29
N ALA A 187 -12.28 1.84 -11.71
CA ALA A 187 -13.39 0.90 -11.51
C ALA A 187 -13.13 -0.45 -12.18
N TYR A 188 -13.52 -1.53 -11.53
CA TYR A 188 -13.41 -2.86 -12.10
C TYR A 188 -14.10 -2.94 -13.46
N GLY A 189 -13.50 -3.69 -14.40
CA GLY A 189 -13.95 -3.78 -15.78
C GLY A 189 -13.48 -2.63 -16.68
N ILE A 190 -12.98 -1.53 -16.12
CA ILE A 190 -12.32 -0.48 -16.89
C ILE A 190 -10.84 -0.80 -16.97
N SER A 191 -10.31 -0.91 -18.18
CA SER A 191 -8.90 -1.25 -18.41
C SER A 191 -7.95 -0.27 -17.76
N ILE A 192 -6.91 -0.78 -17.08
CA ILE A 192 -5.83 0.04 -16.56
C ILE A 192 -4.92 0.44 -17.72
N THR A 193 -4.68 1.75 -17.84
CA THR A 193 -3.76 2.33 -18.81
C THR A 193 -2.88 3.37 -18.13
N PRO A 194 -1.66 3.65 -18.64
CA PRO A 194 -0.82 4.72 -18.10
C PRO A 194 -1.52 6.07 -18.06
N HIS A 195 -2.32 6.37 -19.09
CA HIS A 195 -3.10 7.61 -19.16
C HIS A 195 -4.11 7.73 -18.01
N ARG A 196 -4.85 6.64 -17.68
CA ARG A 196 -5.81 6.65 -16.58
C ARG A 196 -5.12 6.78 -15.22
N LEU A 197 -3.98 6.14 -15.03
CA LEU A 197 -3.20 6.25 -13.80
C LEU A 197 -2.70 7.69 -13.60
N ALA A 198 -2.09 8.29 -14.62
CA ALA A 198 -1.62 9.66 -14.58
C ALA A 198 -2.76 10.68 -14.34
N ARG A 199 -3.91 10.46 -14.98
CA ARG A 199 -5.11 11.29 -14.81
C ARG A 199 -5.62 11.28 -13.36
N VAL A 200 -5.68 10.10 -12.75
CA VAL A 200 -6.10 9.94 -11.34
C VAL A 200 -5.09 10.60 -10.40
N GLU A 201 -3.80 10.38 -10.63
CA GLU A 201 -2.75 10.99 -9.82
C GLU A 201 -2.79 12.52 -9.86
N ALA A 202 -2.90 13.09 -11.08
CA ALA A 202 -3.02 14.53 -11.26
C ALA A 202 -4.29 15.09 -10.59
N ALA A 203 -5.41 14.39 -10.68
CA ALA A 203 -6.67 14.78 -10.03
C ALA A 203 -6.56 14.77 -8.49
N GLU A 204 -5.96 13.72 -7.90
CA GLU A 204 -5.73 13.65 -6.44
C GLU A 204 -4.75 14.75 -5.99
N ALA A 205 -3.68 15.01 -6.73
CA ALA A 205 -2.70 16.05 -6.42
C ALA A 205 -3.31 17.46 -6.51
N GLY A 206 -4.00 17.77 -7.62
CA GLY A 206 -4.66 19.06 -7.83
C GLY A 206 -5.69 19.36 -6.75
N LEU A 207 -6.55 18.37 -6.42
CA LEU A 207 -7.55 18.55 -5.37
C LEU A 207 -6.92 18.70 -3.98
N ARG A 208 -5.84 17.98 -3.66
CA ARG A 208 -5.12 18.16 -2.39
C ARG A 208 -4.58 19.58 -2.24
N THR A 209 -3.99 20.13 -3.30
CA THR A 209 -3.51 21.51 -3.31
C THR A 209 -4.65 22.50 -3.10
N ALA A 210 -5.75 22.36 -3.88
CA ALA A 210 -6.91 23.24 -3.75
C ALA A 210 -7.56 23.20 -2.36
N LEU A 211 -7.64 22.00 -1.74
CA LEU A 211 -8.14 21.84 -0.38
C LEU A 211 -7.23 22.52 0.67
N ALA A 212 -5.91 22.35 0.52
CA ALA A 212 -4.92 22.96 1.41
C ALA A 212 -4.98 24.50 1.32
N ASP A 213 -5.05 25.05 0.11
CA ASP A 213 -5.17 26.51 -0.12
C ASP A 213 -6.47 27.07 0.46
N ALA A 214 -7.54 26.27 0.47
CA ALA A 214 -8.82 26.62 1.09
C ALA A 214 -8.86 26.39 2.62
N GLY A 215 -7.76 25.94 3.24
CA GLY A 215 -7.69 25.66 4.68
C GLY A 215 -8.49 24.42 5.11
N LEU A 216 -8.82 23.52 4.18
CA LEU A 216 -9.56 22.29 4.44
C LEU A 216 -8.58 21.11 4.59
N ALA A 217 -8.35 20.69 5.84
CA ALA A 217 -7.50 19.54 6.13
C ALA A 217 -8.30 18.25 5.96
N VAL A 218 -7.98 17.46 4.93
CA VAL A 218 -8.53 16.13 4.69
C VAL A 218 -7.44 15.06 4.88
N ARG A 219 -7.77 14.01 5.61
CA ARG A 219 -6.87 12.87 5.83
C ARG A 219 -6.97 11.85 4.69
N ASP A 220 -8.19 11.45 4.39
CA ASP A 220 -8.49 10.49 3.35
C ASP A 220 -9.03 11.21 2.10
N LEU A 221 -8.38 11.01 0.96
CA LEU A 221 -8.83 11.54 -0.33
C LEU A 221 -8.54 10.52 -1.41
N ARG A 222 -9.55 10.20 -2.22
CA ARG A 222 -9.44 9.39 -3.42
C ARG A 222 -10.28 9.98 -4.55
N VAL A 223 -9.72 9.97 -5.75
CA VAL A 223 -10.46 10.24 -6.97
C VAL A 223 -10.65 8.94 -7.72
N ARG A 224 -11.89 8.43 -7.81
CA ARG A 224 -12.23 7.20 -8.52
C ARG A 224 -12.50 7.49 -9.98
N ASP A 225 -11.86 6.73 -10.84
CA ASP A 225 -12.08 6.74 -12.29
C ASP A 225 -13.20 5.73 -12.63
N LEU A 226 -14.38 6.24 -12.96
CA LEU A 226 -15.55 5.47 -13.38
C LEU A 226 -15.78 5.58 -14.91
N GLY A 227 -14.71 5.80 -15.68
CA GLY A 227 -14.77 6.07 -17.12
C GLY A 227 -14.72 7.57 -17.37
N ASP A 228 -15.85 8.15 -17.68
CA ASP A 228 -15.97 9.60 -17.96
C ASP A 228 -16.24 10.42 -16.70
N ILE A 229 -16.46 9.74 -15.57
CA ILE A 229 -16.80 10.36 -14.29
C ILE A 229 -15.64 10.19 -13.30
N ALA A 230 -15.23 11.30 -12.67
CA ALA A 230 -14.42 11.31 -11.47
C ALA A 230 -15.33 11.31 -10.23
N ARG A 231 -15.29 10.28 -9.40
CA ARG A 231 -15.95 10.28 -8.09
C ARG A 231 -14.95 10.56 -7.00
N VAL A 232 -15.16 11.66 -6.28
CA VAL A 232 -14.32 12.08 -5.17
C VAL A 232 -14.83 11.45 -3.88
N GLU A 233 -13.95 10.79 -3.16
CA GLU A 233 -14.17 10.28 -1.80
C GLU A 233 -13.20 11.00 -0.86
N VAL A 234 -13.73 11.71 0.13
CA VAL A 234 -12.98 12.38 1.22
C VAL A 234 -13.51 11.92 2.57
N ASP A 235 -12.87 12.33 3.66
CA ASP A 235 -13.43 12.09 5.00
C ASP A 235 -14.92 12.46 5.03
N ALA A 236 -15.77 11.59 5.56
CA ALA A 236 -17.23 11.75 5.51
C ALA A 236 -17.71 13.13 6.05
N ALA A 237 -17.00 13.67 7.05
CA ALA A 237 -17.30 15.00 7.62
C ALA A 237 -17.13 16.15 6.61
N HIS A 238 -16.33 15.95 5.56
CA HIS A 238 -16.04 16.96 4.54
C HIS A 238 -16.81 16.77 3.23
N ALA A 239 -17.48 15.62 3.05
CA ALA A 239 -18.14 15.28 1.78
C ALA A 239 -19.20 16.31 1.35
N ALA A 240 -20.10 16.70 2.24
CA ALA A 240 -21.13 17.70 1.95
C ALA A 240 -20.54 19.09 1.68
N THR A 241 -19.54 19.50 2.46
CA THR A 241 -18.84 20.77 2.27
C THR A 241 -18.16 20.83 0.90
N LEU A 242 -17.46 19.75 0.51
CA LEU A 242 -16.79 19.68 -0.78
C LEU A 242 -17.78 19.66 -1.95
N ALA A 243 -18.90 18.95 -1.81
CA ALA A 243 -19.95 18.91 -2.85
C ALA A 243 -20.55 20.30 -3.14
N ALA A 244 -20.53 21.21 -2.16
CA ALA A 244 -20.99 22.60 -2.31
C ALA A 244 -19.88 23.55 -2.85
N ARG A 245 -18.69 23.04 -3.19
CA ARG A 245 -17.52 23.84 -3.62
C ARG A 245 -17.06 23.45 -5.04
N PRO A 246 -17.82 23.85 -6.07
CA PRO A 246 -17.45 23.56 -7.47
C PRO A 246 -16.11 24.20 -7.88
N ASP A 247 -15.71 25.28 -7.22
CA ASP A 247 -14.41 25.94 -7.39
C ASP A 247 -13.25 25.00 -7.05
N LEU A 248 -13.35 24.21 -5.99
CA LEU A 248 -12.34 23.22 -5.61
C LEU A 248 -12.37 22.01 -6.53
N LEU A 249 -13.56 21.53 -6.90
CA LEU A 249 -13.75 20.41 -7.81
C LEU A 249 -13.25 20.71 -9.23
N GLY A 250 -13.21 21.97 -9.63
CA GLY A 250 -12.63 22.43 -10.90
C GLY A 250 -11.14 22.18 -11.05
N SER A 251 -10.43 21.87 -9.95
CA SER A 251 -9.02 21.41 -10.01
C SER A 251 -8.86 20.02 -10.62
N ILE A 252 -9.95 19.23 -10.71
CA ILE A 252 -9.95 17.89 -11.28
C ILE A 252 -10.20 18.01 -12.79
N THR A 253 -9.23 17.63 -13.59
CA THR A 253 -9.29 17.70 -15.04
C THR A 253 -9.24 16.31 -15.68
N GLY A 254 -9.59 16.22 -16.98
CA GLY A 254 -9.52 14.97 -17.75
C GLY A 254 -10.69 14.02 -17.54
N PHE A 255 -11.80 14.50 -16.96
CA PHE A 255 -13.09 13.80 -16.83
C PHE A 255 -14.21 14.70 -17.33
N ASP A 256 -15.28 14.10 -17.84
CA ASP A 256 -16.45 14.84 -18.34
C ASP A 256 -17.31 15.37 -17.18
N ARG A 257 -17.31 14.63 -16.08
CA ARG A 257 -18.05 14.98 -14.87
C ARG A 257 -17.29 14.65 -13.60
N VAL A 258 -17.42 15.53 -12.60
CA VAL A 258 -16.90 15.30 -11.24
C VAL A 258 -18.08 15.26 -10.28
N GLU A 259 -18.09 14.25 -9.42
CA GLU A 259 -19.08 14.09 -8.35
C GLU A 259 -18.41 13.75 -7.02
N VAL A 260 -19.04 14.07 -5.91
CA VAL A 260 -18.58 13.70 -4.57
C VAL A 260 -19.43 12.57 -4.03
N ASP A 261 -18.82 11.48 -3.53
CA ASP A 261 -19.57 10.41 -2.85
C ASP A 261 -20.12 10.97 -1.52
N PRO A 262 -21.45 11.04 -1.33
CA PRO A 262 -22.03 11.61 -0.10
C PRO A 262 -21.69 10.78 1.15
N ARG A 263 -21.29 9.51 0.99
CA ARG A 263 -20.89 8.63 2.09
C ARG A 263 -19.42 8.83 2.50
N GLY A 264 -18.68 9.62 1.73
CA GLY A 264 -17.26 9.86 1.92
C GLY A 264 -16.38 8.61 1.66
N PHE A 265 -15.13 8.69 2.08
CA PHE A 265 -14.16 7.62 1.89
C PHE A 265 -14.52 6.38 2.73
N ARG A 266 -14.51 5.22 2.07
CA ARG A 266 -14.67 3.91 2.71
C ARG A 266 -13.65 2.93 2.13
N SER A 267 -12.92 2.26 3.02
CA SER A 267 -11.98 1.22 2.57
C SER A 267 -12.75 0.12 1.84
N GLY A 268 -12.31 -0.20 0.61
CA GLY A 268 -12.95 -1.24 -0.20
C GLY A 268 -14.23 -0.80 -0.94
N SER A 269 -14.58 0.49 -0.98
CA SER A 269 -15.76 1.01 -1.70
C SER A 269 -15.87 0.50 -3.15
N MET A 270 -14.74 0.31 -3.83
CA MET A 270 -14.72 -0.20 -5.21
C MET A 270 -15.13 -1.69 -5.32
N ASN A 271 -15.03 -2.47 -4.24
CA ASN A 271 -15.45 -3.87 -4.25
C ASN A 271 -16.98 -4.01 -4.32
N GLU A 272 -17.72 -2.95 -3.96
CA GLU A 272 -19.18 -2.90 -4.14
C GLU A 272 -19.59 -3.02 -5.63
N LEU A 273 -18.66 -2.78 -6.55
CA LEU A 273 -18.88 -2.91 -8.00
C LEU A 273 -18.67 -4.35 -8.52
N LEU A 274 -18.22 -5.26 -7.66
CA LEU A 274 -18.01 -6.68 -8.01
C LEU A 274 -19.23 -7.58 -7.65
N SER A 275 -20.23 -6.99 -6.98
CA SER A 275 -21.46 -7.67 -6.53
C SER A 275 -22.56 -7.64 -7.58
#